data_f98be479d1ae82d9dbaf285c0e6fe993
#
_entry.id   f98be479d1ae82d9dbaf285c0e6fe993
#
_cell.length_a   1.000
_cell.length_b   1.000
_cell.length_c   1.000
_cell.angle_alpha   90.00
_cell.angle_beta   90.00
_cell.angle_gamma   90.00
#
_symmetry.space_group_name_H-M   'P 1'
#
loop_
_entity.id
_entity.type
_entity.pdbx_description
1 polymer ?
#
loop_
_entity_poly.entity_id
_entity_poly.type
_entity_poly.pdbx_seq_one_letter_code
_entity_poly.pdbx_strand_id
1 'polypeptide(L)'
;MKLSGNKILITGGASGIGLGLAKRFAEEGSIVIACGRRESVLSEAAQQIPGLITHTADISTEAGRVELFDWVRSEHPDTNVLVNNAGIQQWISIGDEDFYERAKLEIATNIEAPVHLTSLFAKLDSLTTIMNVTSGLSFAPFTKVPVYSATKAFFHSFTLSTRHLLRSKGIEVIEIIPPAINTDLGGKGLHDFAPPVGEFIDSIFEQLKEGKDELTFGMSEKAAYADREGLRNIFKMLNPEQ
;
A
#
# COMPACT_ATOMS: atom_id res chain seq x y z
N MET A 1 -16.12 -2.36 5.03
CA MET A 1 -15.72 -3.70 5.57
C MET A 1 -15.96 -3.79 7.08
N LYS A 2 -16.04 -5.01 7.66
CA LYS A 2 -15.97 -5.18 9.13
C LYS A 2 -14.50 -5.08 9.55
N LEU A 3 -14.20 -4.51 10.71
CA LEU A 3 -12.82 -4.37 11.19
C LEU A 3 -12.30 -5.61 11.92
N SER A 4 -13.18 -6.43 12.48
CA SER A 4 -12.86 -7.64 13.25
C SER A 4 -13.24 -8.92 12.53
N GLY A 5 -12.61 -10.03 12.93
CA GLY A 5 -12.93 -11.38 12.42
C GLY A 5 -12.48 -11.64 10.99
N ASN A 6 -11.55 -10.84 10.48
CA ASN A 6 -10.96 -11.04 9.16
C ASN A 6 -9.68 -11.89 9.25
N LYS A 7 -9.30 -12.52 8.14
CA LYS A 7 -7.96 -13.00 7.89
C LYS A 7 -7.36 -12.18 6.75
N ILE A 8 -6.31 -11.42 7.04
CA ILE A 8 -5.82 -10.32 6.22
C ILE A 8 -4.39 -10.62 5.77
N LEU A 9 -4.13 -10.66 4.47
CA LEU A 9 -2.77 -10.61 3.93
C LEU A 9 -2.36 -9.16 3.71
N ILE A 10 -1.24 -8.73 4.29
CA ILE A 10 -0.65 -7.40 4.10
C ILE A 10 0.72 -7.55 3.45
N THR A 11 0.86 -7.10 2.20
CA THR A 11 2.16 -7.03 1.55
C THR A 11 2.98 -5.88 2.15
N GLY A 12 4.27 -6.14 2.46
CA GLY A 12 5.09 -5.17 3.21
C GLY A 12 4.58 -4.91 4.63
N GLY A 13 3.90 -5.89 5.24
CA GLY A 13 3.23 -5.78 6.54
C GLY A 13 4.15 -5.72 7.77
N ALA A 14 5.48 -5.77 7.57
CA ALA A 14 6.43 -5.80 8.67
C ALA A 14 7.15 -4.47 8.95
N SER A 15 6.84 -3.40 8.21
CA SER A 15 7.46 -2.08 8.43
C SER A 15 6.52 -0.94 8.03
N GLY A 16 6.81 0.27 8.52
CA GLY A 16 6.12 1.50 8.14
C GLY A 16 4.60 1.42 8.26
N ILE A 17 3.88 1.89 7.25
CA ILE A 17 2.41 1.88 7.20
C ILE A 17 1.87 0.46 7.30
N GLY A 18 2.49 -0.51 6.62
CA GLY A 18 2.07 -1.91 6.65
C GLY A 18 2.09 -2.52 8.04
N LEU A 19 3.13 -2.24 8.83
CA LEU A 19 3.23 -2.66 10.23
C LEU A 19 2.17 -1.98 11.10
N GLY A 20 1.92 -0.68 10.88
CA GLY A 20 0.86 0.05 11.56
C GLY A 20 -0.52 -0.55 11.29
N LEU A 21 -0.82 -0.87 10.03
CA LEU A 21 -2.06 -1.56 9.65
C LEU A 21 -2.15 -2.95 10.29
N ALA A 22 -1.04 -3.73 10.23
CA ALA A 22 -0.99 -5.08 10.80
C ALA A 22 -1.29 -5.06 12.30
N LYS A 23 -0.65 -4.16 13.05
CA LYS A 23 -0.87 -4.00 14.47
C LYS A 23 -2.32 -3.64 14.79
N ARG A 24 -2.86 -2.64 14.12
CA ARG A 24 -4.22 -2.17 14.39
C ARG A 24 -5.28 -3.22 14.02
N PHE A 25 -5.15 -3.91 12.89
CA PHE A 25 -6.08 -4.99 12.55
C PHE A 25 -6.02 -6.16 13.53
N ALA A 26 -4.84 -6.50 14.06
CA ALA A 26 -4.71 -7.51 15.12
C ALA A 26 -5.37 -7.05 16.41
N GLU A 27 -5.22 -5.79 16.81
CA GLU A 27 -5.89 -5.17 17.97
C GLU A 27 -7.42 -5.15 17.83
N GLU A 28 -7.94 -4.99 16.60
CA GLU A 28 -9.39 -5.06 16.31
C GLU A 28 -9.91 -6.52 16.23
N GLY A 29 -9.05 -7.53 16.47
CA GLY A 29 -9.44 -8.95 16.52
C GLY A 29 -9.45 -9.66 15.17
N SER A 30 -8.62 -9.23 14.21
CA SER A 30 -8.37 -9.92 12.95
C SER A 30 -7.09 -10.76 13.02
N ILE A 31 -7.01 -11.83 12.25
CA ILE A 31 -5.78 -12.60 12.03
C ILE A 31 -5.02 -11.93 10.88
N VAL A 32 -3.75 -11.60 11.13
CA VAL A 32 -2.93 -10.89 10.14
C VAL A 32 -1.79 -11.77 9.66
N ILE A 33 -1.64 -11.80 8.34
CA ILE A 33 -0.52 -12.41 7.63
C ILE A 33 0.30 -11.25 7.04
N ALA A 34 1.56 -11.11 7.45
CA ALA A 34 2.49 -10.15 6.89
C ALA A 34 3.47 -10.84 5.94
N CYS A 35 3.61 -10.36 4.72
CA CYS A 35 4.68 -10.83 3.84
C CYS A 35 5.68 -9.73 3.49
N GLY A 36 6.91 -10.15 3.20
CA GLY A 36 8.00 -9.25 2.82
C GLY A 36 9.27 -10.01 2.51
N ARG A 37 10.30 -9.33 2.00
CA ARG A 37 11.55 -9.96 1.56
C ARG A 37 12.54 -10.25 2.69
N ARG A 38 12.47 -9.49 3.79
CA ARG A 38 13.45 -9.52 4.88
C ARG A 38 12.91 -10.32 6.05
N GLU A 39 13.40 -11.54 6.21
CA GLU A 39 13.00 -12.44 7.29
C GLU A 39 13.23 -11.84 8.69
N SER A 40 14.37 -11.17 8.91
CA SER A 40 14.67 -10.52 10.19
C SER A 40 13.61 -9.47 10.57
N VAL A 41 13.16 -8.65 9.61
CA VAL A 41 12.13 -7.61 9.84
C VAL A 41 10.76 -8.24 10.10
N LEU A 42 10.45 -9.35 9.43
CA LEU A 42 9.24 -10.13 9.68
C LEU A 42 9.25 -10.73 11.10
N SER A 43 10.40 -11.27 11.52
CA SER A 43 10.59 -11.83 12.87
C SER A 43 10.47 -10.75 13.96
N GLU A 44 11.02 -9.55 13.74
CA GLU A 44 10.86 -8.41 14.64
C GLU A 44 9.40 -7.96 14.75
N ALA A 45 8.67 -7.94 13.63
CA ALA A 45 7.24 -7.62 13.62
C ALA A 45 6.41 -8.68 14.38
N ALA A 46 6.73 -9.97 14.23
CA ALA A 46 6.07 -11.04 14.96
C ALA A 46 6.27 -10.97 16.47
N GLN A 47 7.42 -10.46 16.94
CA GLN A 47 7.65 -10.20 18.37
C GLN A 47 6.79 -9.04 18.89
N GLN A 48 6.43 -8.09 18.06
CA GLN A 48 5.61 -6.91 18.44
C GLN A 48 4.11 -7.18 18.37
N ILE A 49 3.67 -8.12 17.52
CA ILE A 49 2.25 -8.41 17.27
C ILE A 49 1.98 -9.89 17.60
N PRO A 50 1.40 -10.19 18.77
CA PRO A 50 1.06 -11.57 19.14
C PRO A 50 0.14 -12.22 18.11
N GLY A 51 0.51 -13.39 17.62
CA GLY A 51 -0.28 -14.13 16.63
C GLY A 51 -0.12 -13.67 15.17
N LEU A 52 0.81 -12.74 14.89
CA LEU A 52 1.15 -12.38 13.51
C LEU A 52 1.75 -13.58 12.79
N ILE A 53 1.15 -13.92 11.66
CA ILE A 53 1.68 -14.93 10.74
C ILE A 53 2.61 -14.23 9.76
N THR A 54 3.80 -14.77 9.54
CA THR A 54 4.78 -14.16 8.64
C THR A 54 5.15 -15.10 7.50
N HIS A 55 5.35 -14.54 6.31
CA HIS A 55 5.81 -15.30 5.15
C HIS A 55 6.84 -14.48 4.35
N THR A 56 8.00 -15.10 4.07
CA THR A 56 9.02 -14.43 3.24
C THR A 56 8.66 -14.60 1.78
N ALA A 57 8.48 -13.48 1.07
CA ALA A 57 8.16 -13.47 -0.36
C ALA A 57 8.75 -12.23 -1.05
N ASP A 58 9.31 -12.43 -2.25
CA ASP A 58 9.66 -11.32 -3.14
C ASP A 58 8.59 -11.12 -4.21
N ILE A 59 7.67 -10.21 -3.93
CA ILE A 59 6.57 -9.91 -4.83
C ILE A 59 6.97 -9.10 -6.08
N SER A 60 8.21 -8.65 -6.19
CA SER A 60 8.71 -8.00 -7.41
C SER A 60 8.81 -9.00 -8.56
N THR A 61 8.89 -10.30 -8.26
CA THR A 61 8.94 -11.39 -9.24
C THR A 61 7.59 -12.07 -9.42
N GLU A 62 7.29 -12.53 -10.62
CA GLU A 62 6.07 -13.29 -10.89
C GLU A 62 6.03 -14.59 -10.07
N ALA A 63 7.16 -15.31 -10.02
CA ALA A 63 7.28 -16.56 -9.27
C ALA A 63 6.96 -16.35 -7.77
N GLY A 64 7.52 -15.30 -7.14
CA GLY A 64 7.25 -15.01 -5.73
C GLY A 64 5.80 -14.63 -5.46
N ARG A 65 5.11 -13.99 -6.41
CA ARG A 65 3.67 -13.70 -6.29
C ARG A 65 2.82 -14.95 -6.38
N VAL A 66 3.17 -15.86 -7.30
CA VAL A 66 2.45 -17.14 -7.46
C VAL A 66 2.67 -18.02 -6.24
N GLU A 67 3.91 -18.16 -5.77
CA GLU A 67 4.25 -18.93 -4.57
C GLU A 67 3.51 -18.40 -3.33
N LEU A 68 3.51 -17.08 -3.11
CA LEU A 68 2.75 -16.46 -2.02
C LEU A 68 1.25 -16.78 -2.10
N PHE A 69 0.66 -16.66 -3.29
CA PHE A 69 -0.75 -16.97 -3.50
C PHE A 69 -1.07 -18.44 -3.24
N ASP A 70 -0.25 -19.36 -3.77
CA ASP A 70 -0.46 -20.80 -3.60
C ASP A 70 -0.31 -21.21 -2.13
N TRP A 71 0.65 -20.63 -1.42
CA TRP A 71 0.81 -20.83 0.03
C TRP A 71 -0.42 -20.31 0.80
N VAL A 72 -0.90 -19.09 0.52
CA VAL A 72 -2.10 -18.56 1.18
C VAL A 72 -3.31 -19.44 0.88
N ARG A 73 -3.50 -19.86 -0.37
CA ARG A 73 -4.62 -20.73 -0.76
C ARG A 73 -4.61 -22.08 -0.06
N SER A 74 -3.41 -22.66 0.17
CA SER A 74 -3.23 -23.96 0.85
C SER A 74 -3.39 -23.85 2.35
N GLU A 75 -2.64 -22.94 3.00
CA GLU A 75 -2.53 -22.89 4.46
C GLU A 75 -3.56 -21.93 5.10
N HIS A 76 -4.08 -20.96 4.35
CA HIS A 76 -4.97 -19.91 4.82
C HIS A 76 -6.14 -19.66 3.85
N PRO A 77 -6.90 -20.70 3.44
CA PRO A 77 -7.94 -20.59 2.41
C PRO A 77 -9.11 -19.66 2.79
N ASP A 78 -9.22 -19.32 4.07
CA ASP A 78 -10.19 -18.38 4.63
C ASP A 78 -9.71 -16.91 4.62
N THR A 79 -8.57 -16.63 3.98
CA THR A 79 -8.10 -15.25 3.79
C THR A 79 -9.14 -14.46 2.98
N ASN A 80 -9.69 -13.41 3.60
CA ASN A 80 -10.79 -12.64 3.02
C ASN A 80 -10.45 -11.17 2.73
N VAL A 81 -9.27 -10.71 3.13
CA VAL A 81 -8.79 -9.35 2.84
C VAL A 81 -7.37 -9.38 2.28
N LEU A 82 -7.17 -8.69 1.16
CA LEU A 82 -5.84 -8.43 0.58
C LEU A 82 -5.49 -6.94 0.75
N VAL A 83 -4.37 -6.64 1.39
CA VAL A 83 -3.82 -5.28 1.49
C VAL A 83 -2.57 -5.17 0.63
N ASN A 84 -2.69 -4.55 -0.53
CA ASN A 84 -1.58 -4.18 -1.41
C ASN A 84 -0.92 -2.91 -0.86
N ASN A 85 0.01 -3.09 0.07
CA ASN A 85 0.73 -1.99 0.72
C ASN A 85 2.20 -1.91 0.31
N ALA A 86 2.84 -3.03 -0.01
CA ALA A 86 4.25 -3.02 -0.38
C ALA A 86 4.54 -2.04 -1.51
N GLY A 87 5.60 -1.27 -1.35
CA GLY A 87 6.09 -0.33 -2.34
C GLY A 87 7.49 0.11 -2.02
N ILE A 88 8.20 0.54 -3.05
CA ILE A 88 9.52 1.17 -2.93
C ILE A 88 9.48 2.56 -3.54
N GLN A 89 10.32 3.44 -3.03
CA GLN A 89 10.50 4.79 -3.53
C GLN A 89 11.99 5.03 -3.74
N GLN A 90 12.37 5.52 -4.90
CA GLN A 90 13.75 5.82 -5.21
C GLN A 90 13.89 7.27 -5.66
N TRP A 91 14.89 7.93 -5.09
CA TRP A 91 15.29 9.28 -5.47
C TRP A 91 16.20 9.14 -6.70
N ILE A 92 15.63 9.36 -7.88
CA ILE A 92 16.30 9.16 -9.16
C ILE A 92 16.07 10.35 -10.09
N SER A 93 17.08 10.65 -10.90
CA SER A 93 17.04 11.68 -11.93
C SER A 93 17.06 11.03 -13.32
N ILE A 94 16.35 11.59 -14.29
CA ILE A 94 16.27 11.06 -15.66
C ILE A 94 17.66 10.89 -16.30
N GLY A 95 18.65 11.70 -15.85
CA GLY A 95 20.03 11.62 -16.33
C GLY A 95 20.92 10.59 -15.64
N ASP A 96 20.43 9.87 -14.61
CA ASP A 96 21.24 8.87 -13.91
C ASP A 96 21.50 7.66 -14.82
N GLU A 97 22.73 7.12 -14.80
CA GLU A 97 23.12 5.98 -15.63
C GLU A 97 22.27 4.73 -15.35
N ASP A 98 21.87 4.54 -14.07
CA ASP A 98 21.06 3.41 -13.59
C ASP A 98 19.56 3.72 -13.54
N PHE A 99 19.11 4.86 -14.09
CA PHE A 99 17.72 5.32 -14.03
C PHE A 99 16.72 4.23 -14.43
N TYR A 100 16.97 3.61 -15.60
CA TYR A 100 16.03 2.63 -16.15
C TYR A 100 15.96 1.35 -15.31
N GLU A 101 17.07 0.87 -14.80
CA GLU A 101 17.13 -0.34 -13.96
C GLU A 101 16.38 -0.11 -12.63
N ARG A 102 16.58 1.06 -12.04
CA ARG A 102 15.86 1.46 -10.81
C ARG A 102 14.37 1.67 -11.07
N ALA A 103 14.02 2.28 -12.18
CA ALA A 103 12.63 2.45 -12.61
C ALA A 103 11.92 1.10 -12.80
N LYS A 104 12.58 0.11 -13.43
CA LYS A 104 12.01 -1.24 -13.58
C LYS A 104 11.68 -1.89 -12.26
N LEU A 105 12.55 -1.75 -11.26
CA LEU A 105 12.31 -2.32 -9.93
C LEU A 105 11.12 -1.66 -9.24
N GLU A 106 10.95 -0.32 -9.37
CA GLU A 106 9.76 0.38 -8.87
C GLU A 106 8.49 -0.09 -9.59
N ILE A 107 8.53 -0.23 -10.90
CA ILE A 107 7.39 -0.71 -11.69
C ILE A 107 7.02 -2.14 -11.29
N ALA A 108 7.99 -3.04 -11.20
CA ALA A 108 7.75 -4.42 -10.80
C ALA A 108 7.10 -4.53 -9.41
N THR A 109 7.57 -3.72 -8.44
CA THR A 109 7.08 -3.76 -7.07
C THR A 109 5.76 -3.00 -6.90
N ASN A 110 5.65 -1.79 -7.49
CA ASN A 110 4.54 -0.87 -7.21
C ASN A 110 3.36 -1.03 -8.19
N ILE A 111 3.58 -1.64 -9.36
CA ILE A 111 2.56 -1.82 -10.40
C ILE A 111 2.29 -3.31 -10.66
N GLU A 112 3.29 -4.07 -11.11
CA GLU A 112 3.06 -5.47 -11.51
C GLU A 112 2.61 -6.33 -10.33
N ALA A 113 3.21 -6.12 -9.15
CA ALA A 113 2.87 -6.90 -7.97
C ALA A 113 1.40 -6.73 -7.54
N PRO A 114 0.90 -5.51 -7.26
CA PRO A 114 -0.49 -5.36 -6.85
C PRO A 114 -1.50 -5.73 -7.95
N VAL A 115 -1.19 -5.51 -9.23
CA VAL A 115 -2.05 -5.92 -10.35
C VAL A 115 -2.17 -7.44 -10.39
N HIS A 116 -1.06 -8.17 -10.34
CA HIS A 116 -1.05 -9.62 -10.40
C HIS A 116 -1.67 -10.25 -9.14
N LEU A 117 -1.31 -9.76 -7.94
CA LEU A 117 -1.92 -10.25 -6.69
C LEU A 117 -3.43 -10.01 -6.66
N THR A 118 -3.91 -8.84 -7.10
CA THR A 118 -5.34 -8.57 -7.24
C THR A 118 -6.02 -9.60 -8.14
N SER A 119 -5.40 -9.92 -9.29
CA SER A 119 -5.93 -10.92 -10.24
C SER A 119 -5.94 -12.35 -9.65
N LEU A 120 -4.92 -12.72 -8.90
CA LEU A 120 -4.83 -14.03 -8.25
C LEU A 120 -5.85 -14.15 -7.12
N PHE A 121 -5.87 -13.19 -6.19
CA PHE A 121 -6.74 -13.22 -5.01
C PHE A 121 -8.23 -13.07 -5.37
N ALA A 122 -8.58 -12.35 -6.43
CA ALA A 122 -9.95 -12.24 -6.92
C ALA A 122 -10.57 -13.59 -7.40
N LYS A 123 -9.78 -14.68 -7.38
CA LYS A 123 -10.22 -16.06 -7.64
C LYS A 123 -10.58 -16.83 -6.36
N LEU A 124 -10.28 -16.29 -5.17
CA LEU A 124 -10.65 -16.90 -3.90
C LEU A 124 -12.11 -16.60 -3.59
N ASP A 125 -12.89 -17.64 -3.32
CA ASP A 125 -14.29 -17.50 -2.92
C ASP A 125 -14.45 -16.78 -1.56
N SER A 126 -13.40 -16.83 -0.73
CA SER A 126 -13.36 -16.15 0.57
C SER A 126 -13.14 -14.64 0.48
N LEU A 127 -12.59 -14.12 -0.65
CA LEU A 127 -12.20 -12.72 -0.73
C LEU A 127 -13.41 -11.79 -0.71
N THR A 128 -13.42 -10.88 0.25
CA THR A 128 -14.46 -9.85 0.40
C THR A 128 -13.95 -8.43 0.23
N THR A 129 -12.66 -8.21 0.46
CA THR A 129 -12.11 -6.84 0.45
C THR A 129 -10.69 -6.82 -0.13
N ILE A 130 -10.41 -5.81 -0.94
CA ILE A 130 -9.06 -5.43 -1.37
C ILE A 130 -8.80 -4.00 -0.87
N MET A 131 -7.67 -3.78 -0.22
CA MET A 131 -7.21 -2.44 0.17
C MET A 131 -5.92 -2.10 -0.59
N ASN A 132 -5.91 -0.97 -1.26
CA ASN A 132 -4.78 -0.51 -2.06
C ASN A 132 -4.16 0.74 -1.45
N VAL A 133 -2.87 0.68 -1.09
CA VAL A 133 -2.14 1.83 -0.54
C VAL A 133 -1.48 2.61 -1.69
N THR A 134 -2.14 3.69 -2.09
CA THR A 134 -1.66 4.61 -3.13
C THR A 134 -0.79 5.73 -2.53
N SER A 135 -1.04 6.99 -2.85
CA SER A 135 -0.33 8.15 -2.30
C SER A 135 -1.01 9.47 -2.72
N GLY A 136 -0.86 10.53 -1.93
CA GLY A 136 -1.15 11.89 -2.39
C GLY A 136 -0.36 12.30 -3.64
N LEU A 137 0.82 11.67 -3.87
CA LEU A 137 1.60 11.87 -5.11
C LEU A 137 0.95 11.27 -6.36
N SER A 138 -0.14 10.52 -6.22
CA SER A 138 -0.98 10.07 -7.34
C SER A 138 -1.63 11.24 -8.07
N PHE A 139 -1.86 12.36 -7.40
CA PHE A 139 -2.58 13.53 -7.90
C PHE A 139 -1.66 14.68 -8.30
N ALA A 140 -0.60 14.91 -7.53
CA ALA A 140 0.41 15.93 -7.80
C ALA A 140 1.80 15.32 -7.61
N PRO A 141 2.57 15.05 -8.68
CA PRO A 141 3.85 14.34 -8.59
C PRO A 141 4.95 15.18 -7.95
N PHE A 142 5.87 14.51 -7.24
CA PHE A 142 7.11 15.08 -6.75
C PHE A 142 8.26 14.69 -7.69
N THR A 143 8.92 15.69 -8.28
CA THR A 143 9.89 15.46 -9.37
C THR A 143 11.18 14.77 -8.95
N LYS A 144 11.50 14.72 -7.65
CA LYS A 144 12.64 13.96 -7.12
C LYS A 144 12.41 12.46 -7.04
N VAL A 145 11.14 12.02 -7.15
CA VAL A 145 10.73 10.61 -7.19
C VAL A 145 9.74 10.39 -8.33
N PRO A 146 10.17 10.65 -9.58
CA PRO A 146 9.25 10.76 -10.72
C PRO A 146 8.57 9.44 -11.06
N VAL A 147 9.30 8.34 -10.99
CA VAL A 147 8.76 7.00 -11.29
C VAL A 147 7.81 6.56 -10.18
N TYR A 148 8.17 6.77 -8.91
CA TYR A 148 7.28 6.49 -7.78
C TYR A 148 5.94 7.21 -7.92
N SER A 149 5.96 8.51 -8.17
CA SER A 149 4.74 9.31 -8.36
C SER A 149 3.88 8.76 -9.50
N ALA A 150 4.51 8.40 -10.63
CA ALA A 150 3.84 7.79 -11.78
C ALA A 150 3.24 6.41 -11.42
N THR A 151 3.97 5.57 -10.67
CA THR A 151 3.43 4.26 -10.22
C THR A 151 2.21 4.43 -9.32
N LYS A 152 2.20 5.44 -8.46
CA LYS A 152 1.06 5.71 -7.57
C LYS A 152 -0.14 6.30 -8.33
N ALA A 153 0.08 7.12 -9.35
CA ALA A 153 -0.98 7.57 -10.25
C ALA A 153 -1.60 6.42 -11.05
N PHE A 154 -0.78 5.51 -11.56
CA PHE A 154 -1.25 4.27 -12.18
C PHE A 154 -2.12 3.47 -11.19
N PHE A 155 -1.63 3.29 -9.97
CA PHE A 155 -2.30 2.45 -8.97
C PHE A 155 -3.63 3.05 -8.49
N HIS A 156 -3.72 4.37 -8.38
CA HIS A 156 -4.98 5.09 -8.16
C HIS A 156 -5.99 4.78 -9.29
N SER A 157 -5.61 4.98 -10.55
CA SER A 157 -6.48 4.70 -11.69
C SER A 157 -6.91 3.23 -11.76
N PHE A 158 -5.99 2.30 -11.47
CA PHE A 158 -6.29 0.87 -11.38
C PHE A 158 -7.27 0.56 -10.24
N THR A 159 -7.12 1.22 -9.09
CA THR A 159 -8.02 1.05 -7.93
C THR A 159 -9.46 1.45 -8.27
N LEU A 160 -9.65 2.60 -8.91
CA LEU A 160 -10.98 3.05 -9.35
C LEU A 160 -11.64 2.04 -10.31
N SER A 161 -10.86 1.56 -11.29
CA SER A 161 -11.34 0.58 -12.27
C SER A 161 -11.69 -0.76 -11.61
N THR A 162 -10.83 -1.23 -10.70
CA THR A 162 -11.01 -2.50 -9.98
C THR A 162 -12.21 -2.43 -9.04
N ARG A 163 -12.44 -1.31 -8.35
CA ARG A 163 -13.61 -1.04 -7.51
C ARG A 163 -14.91 -1.23 -8.32
N HIS A 164 -14.96 -0.68 -9.51
CA HIS A 164 -16.12 -0.82 -10.39
C HIS A 164 -16.31 -2.27 -10.84
N LEU A 165 -15.25 -2.92 -11.33
CA LEU A 165 -15.29 -4.26 -11.90
C LEU A 165 -15.64 -5.36 -10.89
N LEU A 166 -15.15 -5.23 -9.64
CA LEU A 166 -15.36 -6.25 -8.61
C LEU A 166 -16.65 -6.06 -7.80
N ARG A 167 -17.33 -4.94 -7.97
CA ARG A 167 -18.61 -4.66 -7.29
C ARG A 167 -19.66 -5.75 -7.52
N SER A 168 -19.76 -6.25 -8.75
CA SER A 168 -20.71 -7.33 -9.10
C SER A 168 -20.40 -8.66 -8.44
N LYS A 169 -19.15 -8.86 -7.97
CA LYS A 169 -18.71 -10.03 -7.21
C LYS A 169 -18.89 -9.86 -5.70
N GLY A 170 -19.38 -8.71 -5.24
CA GLY A 170 -19.47 -8.39 -3.81
C GLY A 170 -18.13 -8.11 -3.12
N ILE A 171 -17.07 -7.88 -3.90
CA ILE A 171 -15.75 -7.54 -3.37
C ILE A 171 -15.63 -6.02 -3.26
N GLU A 172 -15.40 -5.55 -2.05
CA GLU A 172 -15.17 -4.13 -1.73
C GLU A 172 -13.71 -3.76 -2.05
N VAL A 173 -13.50 -2.59 -2.68
CA VAL A 173 -12.15 -2.10 -2.98
C VAL A 173 -11.97 -0.73 -2.35
N ILE A 174 -11.07 -0.66 -1.38
CA ILE A 174 -10.79 0.52 -0.56
C ILE A 174 -9.42 1.09 -0.96
N GLU A 175 -9.34 2.39 -1.10
CA GLU A 175 -8.09 3.10 -1.36
C GLU A 175 -7.60 3.80 -0.10
N ILE A 176 -6.36 3.53 0.30
CA ILE A 176 -5.66 4.26 1.35
C ILE A 176 -4.69 5.21 0.67
N ILE A 177 -4.84 6.52 0.93
CA ILE A 177 -4.11 7.59 0.25
C ILE A 177 -3.24 8.34 1.27
N PRO A 178 -2.05 7.83 1.63
CA PRO A 178 -1.18 8.52 2.58
C PRO A 178 -0.54 9.76 1.98
N PRO A 179 -0.29 10.81 2.78
CA PRO A 179 0.71 11.84 2.48
C PRO A 179 2.12 11.29 2.79
N ALA A 180 3.14 12.15 2.90
CA ALA A 180 4.37 11.79 3.59
C ALA A 180 4.06 11.40 5.04
N ILE A 181 4.53 10.23 5.46
CA ILE A 181 4.40 9.68 6.83
C ILE A 181 5.79 9.30 7.32
N ASN A 182 6.09 9.52 8.59
CA ASN A 182 7.39 9.19 9.19
C ASN A 182 7.66 7.69 9.13
N THR A 183 8.35 7.28 8.07
CA THR A 183 8.76 5.91 7.76
C THR A 183 10.11 5.93 7.05
N ASP A 184 10.77 4.78 6.95
CA ASP A 184 12.02 4.62 6.20
C ASP A 184 11.81 4.44 4.68
N LEU A 185 10.64 4.77 4.13
CA LEU A 185 10.38 4.66 2.71
C LEU A 185 11.34 5.54 1.90
N GLY A 186 12.07 4.96 0.97
CA GLY A 186 13.07 5.68 0.16
C GLY A 186 14.41 5.91 0.85
N GLY A 187 14.49 5.75 2.18
CA GLY A 187 15.70 5.92 2.98
C GLY A 187 15.42 6.39 4.40
N LYS A 188 16.25 5.94 5.32
CA LYS A 188 16.12 6.29 6.75
C LYS A 188 16.25 7.80 6.96
N GLY A 189 15.35 8.38 7.75
CA GLY A 189 15.36 9.78 8.12
C GLY A 189 14.80 10.76 7.07
N LEU A 190 14.47 10.29 5.88
CA LEU A 190 13.93 11.15 4.80
C LEU A 190 12.56 11.75 5.15
N HIS A 191 11.82 11.13 6.04
CA HIS A 191 10.46 11.51 6.41
C HIS A 191 10.32 11.86 7.91
N ASP A 192 11.41 12.20 8.61
CA ASP A 192 11.38 12.54 10.04
C ASP A 192 10.54 13.79 10.36
N PHE A 193 10.32 14.64 9.36
CA PHE A 193 9.47 15.83 9.45
C PHE A 193 7.96 15.52 9.39
N ALA A 194 7.60 14.31 8.95
CA ALA A 194 6.23 13.94 8.67
C ALA A 194 5.50 13.38 9.92
N PRO A 195 4.17 13.38 9.93
CA PRO A 195 3.39 12.81 11.02
C PRO A 195 3.76 11.34 11.30
N PRO A 196 3.69 10.89 12.57
CA PRO A 196 3.97 9.52 12.94
C PRO A 196 2.92 8.56 12.35
N VAL A 197 3.33 7.30 12.10
CA VAL A 197 2.46 6.25 11.56
C VAL A 197 1.19 6.07 12.39
N GLY A 198 1.28 6.14 13.73
CA GLY A 198 0.13 5.93 14.61
C GLY A 198 -1.02 6.90 14.36
N GLU A 199 -0.74 8.19 14.24
CA GLU A 199 -1.75 9.21 13.95
C GLU A 199 -2.45 8.96 12.60
N PHE A 200 -1.69 8.57 11.59
CA PHE A 200 -2.24 8.21 10.29
C PHE A 200 -3.17 6.99 10.41
N ILE A 201 -2.73 5.92 11.07
CA ILE A 201 -3.51 4.69 11.23
C ILE A 201 -4.80 4.96 12.00
N ASP A 202 -4.76 5.73 13.09
CA ASP A 202 -5.95 6.09 13.85
C ASP A 202 -6.99 6.80 12.97
N SER A 203 -6.55 7.79 12.18
CA SER A 203 -7.42 8.50 11.25
C SER A 203 -8.02 7.57 10.18
N ILE A 204 -7.21 6.66 9.61
CA ILE A 204 -7.69 5.70 8.59
C ILE A 204 -8.74 4.76 9.18
N PHE A 205 -8.55 4.28 10.40
CA PHE A 205 -9.52 3.37 11.03
C PHE A 205 -10.83 4.06 11.41
N GLU A 206 -10.82 5.34 11.81
CA GLU A 206 -12.06 6.10 11.99
C GLU A 206 -12.83 6.23 10.66
N GLN A 207 -12.16 6.54 9.56
CA GLN A 207 -12.78 6.62 8.25
C GLN A 207 -13.32 5.26 7.76
N LEU A 208 -12.63 4.15 8.09
CA LEU A 208 -13.13 2.79 7.84
C LEU A 208 -14.41 2.49 8.62
N LYS A 209 -14.51 2.92 9.89
CA LYS A 209 -15.74 2.81 10.71
C LYS A 209 -16.90 3.60 10.11
N GLU A 210 -16.61 4.75 9.48
CA GLU A 210 -17.60 5.55 8.76
C GLU A 210 -18.04 4.93 7.42
N GLY A 211 -17.37 3.85 6.98
CA GLY A 211 -17.68 3.15 5.72
C GLY A 211 -17.17 3.87 4.48
N LYS A 212 -16.15 4.71 4.60
CA LYS A 212 -15.49 5.35 3.45
C LYS A 212 -14.67 4.33 2.66
N ASP A 213 -14.60 4.52 1.36
CA ASP A 213 -13.81 3.70 0.43
C ASP A 213 -12.57 4.43 -0.14
N GLU A 214 -12.43 5.72 0.19
CA GLU A 214 -11.23 6.54 -0.05
C GLU A 214 -10.79 7.16 1.28
N LEU A 215 -9.62 6.72 1.77
CA LEU A 215 -9.13 7.05 3.09
C LEU A 215 -7.93 7.99 2.96
N THR A 216 -8.09 9.22 3.39
CA THR A 216 -7.11 10.29 3.22
C THR A 216 -6.61 10.82 4.57
N PHE A 217 -5.51 11.58 4.55
CA PHE A 217 -4.98 12.22 5.74
C PHE A 217 -4.20 13.50 5.41
N GLY A 218 -4.60 14.63 5.97
CA GLY A 218 -3.87 15.89 5.86
C GLY A 218 -3.65 16.35 4.41
N MET A 219 -2.39 16.39 3.96
CA MET A 219 -2.07 16.88 2.60
C MET A 219 -2.61 15.97 1.49
N SER A 220 -2.74 14.67 1.72
CA SER A 220 -3.31 13.77 0.70
C SER A 220 -4.80 14.02 0.49
N GLU A 221 -5.54 14.41 1.53
CA GLU A 221 -6.94 14.83 1.41
C GLU A 221 -7.07 16.05 0.52
N LYS A 222 -6.22 17.07 0.75
CA LYS A 222 -6.20 18.28 -0.10
C LYS A 222 -5.91 17.95 -1.56
N ALA A 223 -5.00 17.00 -1.81
CA ALA A 223 -4.65 16.60 -3.17
C ALA A 223 -5.77 15.79 -3.85
N ALA A 224 -6.38 14.84 -3.12
CA ALA A 224 -7.42 13.97 -3.67
C ALA A 224 -8.70 14.74 -4.09
N TYR A 225 -9.04 15.81 -3.37
CA TYR A 225 -10.24 16.61 -3.63
C TYR A 225 -9.97 17.96 -4.30
N ALA A 226 -8.72 18.23 -4.72
CA ALA A 226 -8.37 19.47 -5.39
C ALA A 226 -8.92 19.51 -6.83
N ASP A 227 -9.35 20.69 -7.26
CA ASP A 227 -9.60 20.95 -8.66
C ASP A 227 -8.26 21.05 -9.46
N ARG A 228 -8.39 21.25 -10.76
CA ARG A 228 -7.20 21.33 -11.64
C ARG A 228 -6.25 22.47 -11.27
N GLU A 229 -6.75 23.58 -10.75
CA GLU A 229 -5.92 24.72 -10.31
C GLU A 229 -5.23 24.39 -8.97
N GLY A 230 -5.97 23.82 -8.03
CA GLY A 230 -5.44 23.34 -6.76
C GLY A 230 -4.30 22.32 -6.95
N LEU A 231 -4.46 21.36 -7.87
CA LEU A 231 -3.39 20.41 -8.20
C LEU A 231 -2.14 21.09 -8.79
N ARG A 232 -2.30 22.11 -9.63
CA ARG A 232 -1.15 22.89 -10.14
C ARG A 232 -0.43 23.62 -9.02
N ASN A 233 -1.16 24.16 -8.05
CA ASN A 233 -0.58 24.86 -6.90
C ASN A 233 0.15 23.89 -5.97
N ILE A 234 -0.42 22.71 -5.71
CA ILE A 234 0.26 21.63 -4.96
C ILE A 234 1.54 21.20 -5.69
N PHE A 235 1.49 20.99 -7.00
CA PHE A 235 2.68 20.63 -7.79
C PHE A 235 3.78 21.68 -7.67
N LYS A 236 3.48 22.98 -7.79
CA LYS A 236 4.46 24.06 -7.62
C LYS A 236 5.04 24.10 -6.21
N MET A 237 4.19 23.88 -5.20
CA MET A 237 4.64 23.83 -3.80
C MET A 237 5.61 22.66 -3.55
N LEU A 238 5.34 21.48 -4.11
CA LEU A 238 6.20 20.31 -3.99
C LEU A 238 7.50 20.45 -4.79
N ASN A 239 7.48 21.22 -5.89
CA ASN A 239 8.58 21.36 -6.83
C ASN A 239 8.91 22.84 -7.06
N PRO A 240 9.47 23.54 -6.05
CA PRO A 240 9.85 24.94 -6.23
C PRO A 240 10.90 25.08 -7.35
N GLU A 241 10.78 26.16 -8.15
CA GLU A 241 11.78 26.49 -9.16
C GLU A 241 13.15 26.69 -8.48
N GLN A 242 14.19 26.12 -9.07
CA GLN A 242 15.57 26.19 -8.58
C GLN A 242 16.21 27.50 -8.96
#